data_23ea0847ca3d93f09d2a76995b0ab491
#
_entry.id   23ea0847ca3d93f09d2a76995b0ab491
#
_cell.length_a   1.000
_cell.length_b   1.000
_cell.length_c   1.000
_cell.angle_alpha   90.00
_cell.angle_beta   90.00
_cell.angle_gamma   90.00
#
_symmetry.space_group_name_H-M   'P 1'
#
loop_
_entity.id
_entity.type
_entity.pdbx_description
1 polymer ?
#
loop_
_entity_poly.entity_id
_entity_poly.type
_entity_poly.pdbx_seq_one_letter_code
_entity_poly.pdbx_strand_id
1 'polypeptide(L)'
;MVRILEGRQTLREYVVENEFVKAVKAAGGVAYKLTSQTANGLPDRLVLFFPAKTVFVELKAPGKMMRPLQRKRRYQLMKLGFPVLCVDKLYQIKPCIDAILAWTPGEPFPEGIGAKIPDLEPTTLPSEMDDLGETLEPIDPDDLAGFYELGEGDDEL
;
A
#
# COMPACT_ATOMS: atom_id res chain seq x y z
N MET A 1 7.63 26.41 20.24
CA MET A 1 6.22 26.13 19.85
C MET A 1 6.07 25.08 18.76
N VAL A 2 6.99 25.00 17.81
CA VAL A 2 6.96 24.02 16.69
C VAL A 2 7.04 22.56 17.17
N ARG A 3 7.91 22.23 18.12
CA ARG A 3 8.10 20.85 18.65
C ARG A 3 6.85 20.24 19.30
N ILE A 4 5.99 21.04 19.92
CA ILE A 4 4.76 20.54 20.57
C ILE A 4 3.71 20.18 19.53
N LEU A 5 3.68 20.90 18.41
CA LEU A 5 2.74 20.63 17.31
C LEU A 5 3.13 19.37 16.53
N GLU A 6 4.42 19.14 16.30
CA GLU A 6 4.93 17.91 15.69
C GLU A 6 4.62 16.67 16.53
N GLY A 7 4.82 16.74 17.86
CA GLY A 7 4.47 15.65 18.75
C GLY A 7 2.98 15.29 18.77
N ARG A 8 2.10 16.28 18.67
CA ARG A 8 0.63 16.05 18.59
C ARG A 8 0.21 15.45 17.25
N GLN A 9 0.86 15.82 16.16
CA GLN A 9 0.59 15.24 14.83
C GLN A 9 1.03 13.78 14.75
N THR A 10 2.24 13.48 15.24
CA THR A 10 2.76 12.12 15.30
C THR A 10 1.87 11.21 16.15
N LEU A 11 1.36 11.71 17.27
CA LEU A 11 0.43 10.95 18.13
C LEU A 11 -0.88 10.64 17.41
N ARG A 12 -1.45 11.58 16.65
CA ARG A 12 -2.70 11.39 15.91
C ARG A 12 -2.54 10.40 14.75
N GLU A 13 -1.42 10.46 14.03
CA GLU A 13 -1.09 9.49 12.98
C GLU A 13 -0.95 8.09 13.58
N TYR A 14 -0.25 7.96 14.69
CA TYR A 14 -0.10 6.71 15.42
C TYR A 14 -1.43 6.10 15.86
N VAL A 15 -2.40 6.91 16.29
CA VAL A 15 -3.74 6.44 16.65
C VAL A 15 -4.47 5.87 15.43
N VAL A 16 -4.46 6.58 14.30
CA VAL A 16 -5.06 6.10 13.05
C VAL A 16 -4.39 4.80 12.60
N GLU A 17 -3.06 4.74 12.64
CA GLU A 17 -2.29 3.55 12.28
C GLU A 17 -2.65 2.34 13.13
N ASN A 18 -2.69 2.49 14.46
CA ASN A 18 -3.02 1.39 15.37
C ASN A 18 -4.45 0.88 15.17
N GLU A 19 -5.42 1.77 15.09
CA GLU A 19 -6.82 1.39 14.90
C GLU A 19 -7.03 0.73 13.52
N PHE A 20 -6.32 1.19 12.49
CA PHE A 20 -6.34 0.56 11.18
C PHE A 20 -5.80 -0.88 11.22
N VAL A 21 -4.62 -1.09 11.83
CA VAL A 21 -4.01 -2.43 11.94
C VAL A 21 -4.90 -3.38 12.74
N LYS A 22 -5.48 -2.92 13.85
CA LYS A 22 -6.44 -3.72 14.64
C LYS A 22 -7.65 -4.12 13.83
N ALA A 23 -8.23 -3.21 13.06
CA ALA A 23 -9.40 -3.45 12.23
C ALA A 23 -9.11 -4.44 11.10
N VAL A 24 -7.95 -4.34 10.43
CA VAL A 24 -7.51 -5.31 9.42
C VAL A 24 -7.39 -6.71 10.03
N LYS A 25 -6.74 -6.82 11.19
CA LYS A 25 -6.59 -8.10 11.90
C LYS A 25 -7.95 -8.68 12.32
N ALA A 26 -8.84 -7.86 12.85
CA ALA A 26 -10.19 -8.28 13.26
C ALA A 26 -11.02 -8.79 12.07
N ALA A 27 -10.79 -8.24 10.86
CA ALA A 27 -11.43 -8.67 9.62
C ALA A 27 -10.76 -9.90 8.97
N GLY A 28 -9.73 -10.48 9.58
CA GLY A 28 -9.03 -11.68 9.10
C GLY A 28 -7.91 -11.40 8.10
N GLY A 29 -7.43 -10.16 8.00
CA GLY A 29 -6.31 -9.77 7.16
C GLY A 29 -5.01 -9.56 7.92
N VAL A 30 -3.98 -9.16 7.19
CA VAL A 30 -2.65 -8.80 7.72
C VAL A 30 -2.26 -7.43 7.16
N ALA A 31 -1.70 -6.56 8.01
CA ALA A 31 -1.16 -5.26 7.63
C ALA A 31 0.32 -5.18 7.98
N TYR A 32 1.18 -5.51 7.02
CA TYR A 32 2.63 -5.40 7.20
C TYR A 32 3.10 -3.95 7.07
N LYS A 33 3.98 -3.54 7.95
CA LYS A 33 4.65 -2.23 7.83
C LYS A 33 5.69 -2.30 6.73
N LEU A 34 5.61 -1.37 5.77
CA LEU A 34 6.60 -1.26 4.72
C LEU A 34 7.71 -0.29 5.14
N THR A 35 8.93 -0.79 5.12
CA THR A 35 10.14 0.01 5.28
C THR A 35 11.09 -0.35 4.14
N SER A 36 11.61 0.65 3.45
CA SER A 36 12.57 0.44 2.37
C SER A 36 13.75 1.38 2.52
N GLN A 37 14.94 0.84 2.38
CA GLN A 37 16.18 1.62 2.34
C GLN A 37 16.47 2.16 0.94
N THR A 38 15.93 1.54 -0.09
CA THR A 38 16.23 1.84 -1.50
C THR A 38 15.08 2.54 -2.24
N ALA A 39 13.85 2.36 -1.80
CA ALA A 39 12.67 2.94 -2.44
C ALA A 39 11.96 3.93 -1.50
N ASN A 40 12.17 5.20 -1.71
CA ASN A 40 11.47 6.26 -0.97
C ASN A 40 10.03 6.45 -1.46
N GLY A 41 9.14 6.89 -0.57
CA GLY A 41 7.76 7.24 -0.88
C GLY A 41 6.81 6.06 -1.03
N LEU A 42 7.21 4.85 -0.61
CA LEU A 42 6.30 3.72 -0.51
C LEU A 42 5.21 4.00 0.55
N PRO A 43 4.00 3.46 0.35
CA PRO A 43 2.95 3.51 1.37
C PRO A 43 3.36 2.83 2.67
N ASP A 44 2.75 3.24 3.79
CA ASP A 44 3.13 2.76 5.13
C ASP A 44 2.84 1.28 5.37
N ARG A 45 1.78 0.75 4.74
CA ARG A 45 1.29 -0.61 4.96
C ARG A 45 1.00 -1.36 3.68
N LEU A 46 1.38 -2.65 3.68
CA LEU A 46 0.90 -3.65 2.74
C LEU A 46 -0.20 -4.46 3.44
N VAL A 47 -1.40 -4.42 2.90
CA VAL A 47 -2.59 -5.08 3.43
C VAL A 47 -2.96 -6.27 2.57
N LEU A 48 -3.10 -7.42 3.19
CA LEU A 48 -3.42 -8.67 2.52
C LEU A 48 -4.68 -9.29 3.12
N PHE A 49 -5.59 -9.72 2.24
CA PHE A 49 -6.77 -10.53 2.60
C PHE A 49 -6.91 -11.72 1.65
N PHE A 50 -7.53 -12.77 2.13
CA PHE A 50 -7.92 -13.90 1.28
C PHE A 50 -9.17 -13.53 0.43
N PRO A 51 -9.26 -14.01 -0.85
CA PRO A 51 -8.22 -14.61 -1.66
C PRO A 51 -7.37 -13.53 -2.39
N ALA A 52 -6.06 -13.60 -2.22
CA ALA A 52 -5.06 -12.83 -2.99
C ALA A 52 -5.29 -11.31 -3.10
N LYS A 53 -6.04 -10.70 -2.18
CA LYS A 53 -6.30 -9.27 -2.16
C LYS A 53 -5.09 -8.55 -1.60
N THR A 54 -4.47 -7.71 -2.42
CA THR A 54 -3.27 -6.95 -2.08
C THR A 54 -3.56 -5.46 -2.26
N VAL A 55 -3.49 -4.70 -1.17
CA VAL A 55 -3.77 -3.27 -1.16
C VAL A 55 -2.68 -2.54 -0.39
N PHE A 56 -2.21 -1.43 -0.93
CA PHE A 56 -1.29 -0.53 -0.23
C PHE A 56 -2.07 0.56 0.50
N VAL A 57 -1.64 0.92 1.69
CA VAL A 57 -2.31 1.95 2.49
C VAL A 57 -1.29 2.93 3.06
N GLU A 58 -1.49 4.20 2.73
CA GLU A 58 -0.79 5.33 3.33
C GLU A 58 -1.61 5.84 4.51
N LEU A 59 -0.97 6.02 5.65
CA LEU A 59 -1.61 6.50 6.88
C LEU A 59 -1.13 7.92 7.17
N LYS A 60 -2.05 8.81 7.49
CA LYS A 60 -1.77 10.22 7.73
C LYS A 60 -2.44 10.71 9.01
N ALA A 61 -1.85 11.73 9.60
CA ALA A 61 -2.56 12.53 10.58
C ALA A 61 -3.75 13.25 9.92
N PRO A 62 -4.84 13.50 10.67
CA PRO A 62 -6.03 14.15 10.13
C PRO A 62 -5.72 15.44 9.36
N GLY A 63 -6.18 15.52 8.11
CA GLY A 63 -6.00 16.66 7.22
C GLY A 63 -4.62 16.78 6.58
N LYS A 64 -3.73 15.82 6.80
CA LYS A 64 -2.42 15.78 6.12
C LYS A 64 -2.54 15.09 4.77
N MET A 65 -1.83 15.64 3.80
CA MET A 65 -1.82 15.14 2.42
C MET A 65 -0.59 14.28 2.15
N MET A 66 -0.70 13.42 1.15
CA MET A 66 0.45 12.69 0.63
C MET A 66 1.49 13.63 0.05
N ARG A 67 2.77 13.36 0.32
CA ARG A 67 3.90 14.10 -0.27
C ARG A 67 3.99 13.81 -1.78
N PRO A 68 4.61 14.70 -2.59
CA PRO A 68 4.73 14.49 -4.05
C PRO A 68 5.29 13.12 -4.43
N LEU A 69 6.35 12.66 -3.75
CA LEU A 69 6.96 11.36 -4.01
C LEU A 69 6.02 10.19 -3.67
N GLN A 70 5.23 10.30 -2.60
CA GLN A 70 4.21 9.30 -2.24
C GLN A 70 3.10 9.23 -3.29
N ARG A 71 2.69 10.37 -3.86
CA ARG A 71 1.71 10.40 -4.97
C ARG A 71 2.29 9.76 -6.23
N LYS A 72 3.58 9.99 -6.55
CA LYS A 72 4.27 9.32 -7.66
C LYS A 72 4.27 7.80 -7.46
N ARG A 73 4.65 7.31 -6.28
CA ARG A 73 4.63 5.87 -5.97
C ARG A 73 3.23 5.27 -6.02
N ARG A 74 2.24 5.99 -5.48
CA ARG A 74 0.83 5.61 -5.61
C ARG A 74 0.44 5.39 -7.07
N TYR A 75 0.73 6.35 -7.93
CA TYR A 75 0.44 6.25 -9.36
C TYR A 75 1.11 5.04 -10.02
N GLN A 76 2.38 4.79 -9.72
CA GLN A 76 3.11 3.62 -10.23
C GLN A 76 2.46 2.30 -9.80
N LEU A 77 2.14 2.16 -8.51
CA LEU A 77 1.49 0.95 -7.98
C LEU A 77 0.09 0.74 -8.59
N MET A 78 -0.69 1.81 -8.75
CA MET A 78 -2.02 1.72 -9.37
C MET A 78 -1.94 1.33 -10.84
N LYS A 79 -0.93 1.78 -11.59
CA LYS A 79 -0.67 1.32 -12.97
C LYS A 79 -0.34 -0.16 -13.06
N LEU A 80 0.27 -0.72 -12.01
CA LEU A 80 0.53 -2.16 -11.89
C LEU A 80 -0.71 -2.96 -11.43
N GLY A 81 -1.84 -2.30 -11.21
CA GLY A 81 -3.09 -2.93 -10.82
C GLY A 81 -3.29 -3.06 -9.30
N PHE A 82 -2.42 -2.48 -8.49
CA PHE A 82 -2.56 -2.51 -7.03
C PHE A 82 -3.28 -1.28 -6.52
N PRO A 83 -4.41 -1.42 -5.79
CA PRO A 83 -5.05 -0.28 -5.13
C PRO A 83 -4.14 0.36 -4.10
N VAL A 84 -4.15 1.69 -4.03
CA VAL A 84 -3.44 2.45 -3.01
C VAL A 84 -4.40 3.42 -2.35
N LEU A 85 -4.72 3.18 -1.10
CA LEU A 85 -5.61 3.99 -0.28
C LEU A 85 -4.82 4.96 0.60
N CYS A 86 -5.44 6.06 0.97
CA CYS A 86 -4.96 6.94 2.00
C CYS A 86 -6.00 7.03 3.11
N VAL A 87 -5.59 6.90 4.37
CA VAL A 87 -6.47 6.98 5.53
C VAL A 87 -5.90 8.01 6.50
N ASP A 88 -6.66 9.06 6.79
CA ASP A 88 -6.27 10.12 7.71
C ASP A 88 -7.25 10.31 8.88
N LYS A 89 -8.36 9.54 8.89
CA LYS A 89 -9.40 9.66 9.92
C LYS A 89 -9.97 8.29 10.29
N LEU A 90 -10.32 8.14 11.56
CA LEU A 90 -10.81 6.87 12.10
C LEU A 90 -12.08 6.38 11.40
N TYR A 91 -13.01 7.26 11.04
CA TYR A 91 -14.26 6.87 10.37
C TYR A 91 -14.08 6.28 8.98
N GLN A 92 -12.92 6.50 8.35
CA GLN A 92 -12.59 5.95 7.03
C GLN A 92 -12.16 4.48 7.09
N ILE A 93 -11.73 3.99 8.27
CA ILE A 93 -11.15 2.65 8.44
C ILE A 93 -12.14 1.57 8.03
N LYS A 94 -13.34 1.59 8.60
CA LYS A 94 -14.34 0.57 8.29
C LYS A 94 -14.76 0.57 6.82
N PRO A 95 -15.09 1.71 6.18
CA PRO A 95 -15.37 1.75 4.74
C PRO A 95 -14.22 1.24 3.88
N CYS A 96 -12.96 1.51 4.25
CA CYS A 96 -11.79 0.99 3.53
C CYS A 96 -11.72 -0.54 3.60
N ILE A 97 -11.91 -1.12 4.78
CA ILE A 97 -11.88 -2.57 4.96
C ILE A 97 -13.04 -3.23 4.23
N ASP A 98 -14.25 -2.69 4.35
CA ASP A 98 -15.44 -3.20 3.67
C ASP A 98 -15.23 -3.19 2.13
N ALA A 99 -14.65 -2.11 1.59
CA ALA A 99 -14.34 -2.01 0.16
C ALA A 99 -13.29 -3.04 -0.27
N ILE A 100 -12.24 -3.26 0.52
CA ILE A 100 -11.21 -4.28 0.22
C ILE A 100 -11.83 -5.68 0.23
N LEU A 101 -12.66 -5.98 1.21
CA LEU A 101 -13.31 -7.29 1.32
C LEU A 101 -14.26 -7.56 0.14
N ALA A 102 -15.00 -6.55 -0.31
CA ALA A 102 -15.90 -6.64 -1.45
C ALA A 102 -15.19 -6.64 -2.81
N TRP A 103 -13.99 -6.06 -2.88
CA TRP A 103 -13.25 -5.93 -4.13
C TRP A 103 -12.69 -7.27 -4.63
N THR A 104 -12.73 -7.48 -5.95
CA THR A 104 -12.11 -8.63 -6.61
C THR A 104 -10.80 -8.21 -7.26
N PRO A 105 -9.66 -8.87 -6.98
CA PRO A 105 -8.40 -8.58 -7.63
C PRO A 105 -8.51 -8.66 -9.16
N GLY A 106 -7.94 -7.65 -9.84
CA GLY A 106 -8.05 -7.49 -11.28
C GLY A 106 -9.20 -6.60 -11.75
N GLU A 107 -10.20 -6.37 -10.91
CA GLU A 107 -11.27 -5.41 -11.17
C GLU A 107 -10.88 -3.99 -10.70
N PRO A 108 -11.48 -2.94 -11.27
CA PRO A 108 -11.29 -1.59 -10.77
C PRO A 108 -11.66 -1.48 -9.29
N PHE A 109 -10.79 -0.84 -8.49
CA PHE A 109 -11.10 -0.58 -7.09
C PHE A 109 -12.10 0.60 -7.00
N PRO A 110 -13.10 0.54 -6.07
CA PRO A 110 -14.10 1.59 -5.93
C PRO A 110 -13.47 2.96 -5.68
N GLU A 111 -13.99 4.00 -6.32
CA GLU A 111 -13.57 5.39 -6.11
C GLU A 111 -14.15 5.97 -4.81
N GLY A 112 -13.52 7.03 -4.31
CA GLY A 112 -14.00 7.78 -3.15
C GLY A 112 -13.80 7.09 -1.80
N ILE A 113 -13.02 6.02 -1.76
CA ILE A 113 -12.69 5.30 -0.52
C ILE A 113 -11.44 5.88 0.12
N GLY A 114 -11.53 6.18 1.42
CA GLY A 114 -10.44 6.79 2.20
C GLY A 114 -10.39 8.32 2.09
N ALA A 115 -9.22 8.89 2.32
CA ALA A 115 -8.99 10.32 2.18
C ALA A 115 -8.93 10.72 0.71
N LYS A 116 -9.49 11.90 0.41
CA LYS A 116 -9.38 12.46 -0.94
C LYS A 116 -7.92 12.78 -1.26
N ILE A 117 -7.43 12.21 -2.33
CA ILE A 117 -6.09 12.46 -2.85
C ILE A 117 -6.28 13.36 -4.08
N PRO A 118 -5.65 14.55 -4.11
CA PRO A 118 -5.65 15.37 -5.31
C PRO A 118 -5.03 14.61 -6.48
N ASP A 119 -5.65 14.69 -7.65
CA ASP A 119 -5.09 14.12 -8.86
C ASP A 119 -3.71 14.74 -9.14
N LEU A 120 -2.82 13.95 -9.69
CA LEU A 120 -1.57 14.47 -10.23
C LEU A 120 -1.93 15.29 -11.48
N GLU A 121 -1.66 16.59 -11.45
CA GLU A 121 -1.75 17.40 -12.66
C GLU A 121 -0.84 16.77 -13.73
N PRO A 122 -1.29 16.65 -14.97
CA PRO A 122 -0.52 16.05 -16.07
C PRO A 122 0.87 16.67 -16.25
N THR A 123 1.02 17.93 -15.86
CA THR A 123 2.26 18.71 -15.94
C THR A 123 3.29 18.35 -14.87
N THR A 124 2.89 17.65 -13.80
CA THR A 124 3.78 17.25 -12.70
C THR A 124 4.25 15.80 -12.79
N LEU A 125 3.83 15.09 -13.84
CA LEU A 125 4.46 13.84 -14.19
C LEU A 125 5.83 14.19 -14.78
N PRO A 126 6.96 13.91 -14.10
CA PRO A 126 8.25 13.99 -14.76
C PRO A 126 8.18 13.14 -16.02
N SER A 127 8.68 13.67 -17.13
CA SER A 127 8.86 12.92 -18.38
C SER A 127 9.77 11.69 -18.22
N GLU A 128 10.28 11.50 -17.04
CA GLU A 128 11.16 10.43 -16.61
C GLU A 128 10.36 9.39 -15.83
N MET A 129 9.58 8.59 -16.56
CA MET A 129 9.21 7.25 -16.09
C MET A 129 10.43 6.30 -16.06
N ASP A 130 11.61 6.84 -16.32
CA ASP A 130 12.84 6.10 -16.60
C ASP A 130 13.63 5.75 -15.35
N ASP A 131 13.14 6.12 -14.15
CA ASP A 131 13.82 5.76 -12.91
C ASP A 131 13.12 4.63 -12.13
N LEU A 132 12.50 3.70 -12.84
CA LEU A 132 12.53 2.30 -12.48
C LEU A 132 13.87 1.78 -13.03
N GLY A 133 14.96 2.17 -12.39
CA GLY A 133 16.26 1.62 -12.73
C GLY A 133 16.24 0.10 -12.58
N GLU A 134 16.11 -0.54 -13.69
CA GLU A 134 15.99 -1.92 -14.08
C GLU A 134 14.62 -2.19 -14.70
N THR A 135 14.57 -2.23 -16.01
CA THR A 135 13.61 -3.05 -16.73
C THR A 135 13.63 -4.40 -16.04
N LEU A 136 12.53 -4.75 -15.36
CA LEU A 136 12.31 -6.13 -14.98
C LEU A 136 12.23 -6.89 -16.32
N GLU A 137 13.34 -7.47 -16.74
CA GLU A 137 13.33 -8.47 -17.79
C GLU A 137 12.28 -9.51 -17.41
N PRO A 138 11.44 -9.95 -18.34
CA PRO A 138 10.51 -11.02 -18.05
C PRO A 138 11.32 -12.18 -17.46
N ILE A 139 10.90 -12.66 -16.30
CA ILE A 139 11.54 -13.84 -15.68
C ILE A 139 11.43 -14.96 -16.70
N ASP A 140 12.57 -15.50 -17.16
CA ASP A 140 12.60 -16.62 -18.06
C ASP A 140 11.84 -17.78 -17.38
N PRO A 141 10.85 -18.39 -18.04
CA PRO A 141 10.15 -19.55 -17.47
C PRO A 141 11.09 -20.68 -17.01
N ASP A 142 12.28 -20.80 -17.62
CA ASP A 142 13.28 -21.78 -17.25
C ASP A 142 13.98 -21.44 -15.92
N ASP A 143 14.06 -20.16 -15.54
CA ASP A 143 14.55 -19.74 -14.22
C ASP A 143 13.58 -20.07 -13.08
N LEU A 144 12.28 -20.24 -13.39
CA LEU A 144 11.27 -20.67 -12.43
C LEU A 144 11.29 -22.19 -12.18
N ALA A 145 11.85 -23.00 -13.10
CA ALA A 145 11.88 -24.46 -12.98
C ALA A 145 12.67 -24.92 -11.73
N GLY A 146 13.74 -24.20 -11.36
CA GLY A 146 14.51 -24.49 -10.14
C GLY A 146 13.80 -24.17 -8.82
N PHE A 147 12.72 -23.37 -8.83
CA PHE A 147 11.97 -23.04 -7.62
C PHE A 147 10.97 -24.12 -7.21
N TYR A 148 10.57 -25.00 -8.14
CA TYR A 148 9.59 -26.05 -7.88
C TYR A 148 10.23 -27.39 -7.46
N GLU A 149 11.56 -27.54 -7.57
CA GLU A 149 12.25 -28.78 -7.19
C GLU A 149 12.64 -28.90 -5.70
N LEU A 150 12.38 -27.86 -4.88
CA LEU A 150 12.68 -27.87 -3.44
C LEU A 150 11.55 -28.38 -2.55
N GLY A 151 10.51 -28.98 -3.12
CA GLY A 151 9.30 -29.44 -2.40
C GLY A 151 9.14 -30.93 -2.19
N GLU A 152 10.06 -31.79 -2.67
CA GLU A 152 10.05 -33.22 -2.36
C GLU A 152 11.13 -33.53 -1.32
N GLY A 153 10.91 -33.14 -0.09
CA GLY A 153 11.66 -33.56 1.09
C GLY A 153 10.95 -34.75 1.72
N ASP A 154 11.62 -35.87 1.68
CA ASP A 154 11.30 -37.16 2.23
C ASP A 154 10.58 -37.09 3.59
N ASP A 155 9.31 -37.44 3.60
CA ASP A 155 8.63 -37.93 4.79
C ASP A 155 8.95 -39.44 4.92
N GLU A 156 10.08 -39.77 5.51
CA GLU A 156 10.28 -41.08 6.16
C GLU A 156 10.28 -40.93 7.68
N LEU A 157 9.28 -41.56 8.28
CA LEU A 157 9.01 -41.98 9.67
C LEU A 157 8.00 -41.11 10.42
#